data_5d67d62bb7688cf303938e52fe35025b
#
_entry.id   5d67d62bb7688cf303938e52fe35025b
#
_cell.length_a   1.000
_cell.length_b   1.000
_cell.length_c   1.000
_cell.angle_alpha   90.00
_cell.angle_beta   90.00
_cell.angle_gamma   90.00
#
_symmetry.space_group_name_H-M   'P 1'
#
loop_
_entity.id
_entity.type
_entity.pdbx_description
1 polymer ?
#
loop_
_entity_poly.entity_id
_entity_poly.type
_entity_poly.pdbx_seq_one_letter_code
_entity_poly.pdbx_strand_id
1 'polypeptide(L)'
;MYNKIYQILDEKGRAKTGIFLDGPYMGKKCILKPETVIREENCGEAAEKKSGVQLIPEKTEDASIWDNYLNILSETKETKVTEADGHRLFVEDYRKNPRLVIFGGGHVSQPTAHLGKMLGFHVTIMDDREYFVTKERFPEADQLVYGDF
;
A
#
# COMPACT_ATOMS: atom_id res chain seq x y z
N MET A 1 -11.25 10.14 -8.44
CA MET A 1 -10.97 9.03 -7.50
C MET A 1 -9.56 8.48 -7.69
N TYR A 2 -9.16 7.94 -8.82
CA TYR A 2 -7.84 7.29 -9.03
C TYR A 2 -6.64 8.17 -8.69
N ASN A 3 -6.60 9.45 -9.08
CA ASN A 3 -5.48 10.35 -8.73
C ASN A 3 -5.26 10.47 -7.21
N LYS A 4 -6.35 10.44 -6.42
CA LYS A 4 -6.26 10.42 -4.95
C LYS A 4 -5.68 9.11 -4.42
N ILE A 5 -6.05 7.97 -5.02
CA ILE A 5 -5.51 6.66 -4.65
C ILE A 5 -4.00 6.64 -4.91
N TYR A 6 -3.53 7.11 -6.07
CA TYR A 6 -2.10 7.18 -6.38
C TYR A 6 -1.33 8.07 -5.40
N GLN A 7 -1.86 9.24 -5.04
CA GLN A 7 -1.24 10.11 -4.05
C GLN A 7 -1.11 9.40 -2.69
N ILE A 8 -2.18 8.75 -2.22
CA ILE A 8 -2.17 8.02 -0.95
C ILE A 8 -1.18 6.85 -1.00
N LEU A 9 -1.14 6.10 -2.10
CA LEU A 9 -0.18 5.01 -2.28
C LEU A 9 1.25 5.52 -2.22
N ASP A 10 1.51 6.69 -2.82
CA ASP A 10 2.85 7.27 -2.84
C ASP A 10 3.29 7.74 -1.45
N GLU A 11 2.38 8.36 -0.70
CA GLU A 11 2.62 8.85 0.65
C GLU A 11 2.66 7.74 1.72
N LYS A 12 1.75 6.77 1.66
CA LYS A 12 1.45 5.81 2.72
C LYS A 12 1.74 4.36 2.36
N GLY A 13 2.02 4.08 1.08
CA GLY A 13 2.28 2.73 0.58
C GLY A 13 1.05 1.82 0.48
N ARG A 14 -0.11 2.26 0.96
CA ARG A 14 -1.36 1.52 0.97
C ARG A 14 -2.57 2.46 0.91
N ALA A 15 -3.60 2.05 0.19
CA ALA A 15 -4.91 2.69 0.17
C ALA A 15 -5.98 1.60 0.06
N LYS A 16 -7.19 1.90 0.50
CA LYS A 16 -8.34 1.03 0.26
C LYS A 16 -9.47 1.83 -0.36
N THR A 17 -10.34 1.16 -1.09
CA THR A 17 -11.60 1.73 -1.54
C THR A 17 -12.76 0.85 -1.12
N GLY A 18 -13.92 1.48 -0.91
CA GLY A 18 -15.19 0.80 -0.70
C GLY A 18 -16.20 1.26 -1.73
N ILE A 19 -16.99 0.34 -2.29
CA ILE A 19 -18.04 0.60 -3.25
C ILE A 19 -19.26 -0.24 -2.85
N PHE A 20 -20.42 0.39 -2.66
CA PHE A 20 -21.67 -0.34 -2.49
C PHE A 20 -22.12 -0.96 -3.81
N LEU A 21 -22.38 -2.26 -3.81
CA LEU A 21 -22.82 -3.02 -4.98
C LEU A 21 -24.34 -3.09 -5.12
N ASP A 22 -25.06 -2.89 -4.02
CA ASP A 22 -26.54 -2.94 -3.98
C ASP A 22 -27.11 -2.02 -2.90
N GLY A 23 -28.44 -2.10 -2.72
CA GLY A 23 -29.18 -1.33 -1.73
C GLY A 23 -29.32 0.16 -2.07
N PRO A 24 -29.77 0.98 -1.08
CA PRO A 24 -30.02 2.41 -1.28
C PRO A 24 -28.74 3.22 -1.55
N TYR A 25 -27.58 2.65 -1.28
CA TYR A 25 -26.27 3.30 -1.44
C TYR A 25 -25.50 2.81 -2.67
N MET A 26 -26.12 2.00 -3.53
CA MET A 26 -25.50 1.42 -4.71
C MET A 26 -24.71 2.47 -5.51
N GLY A 27 -23.46 2.14 -5.83
CA GLY A 27 -22.55 3.00 -6.59
C GLY A 27 -21.82 4.08 -5.77
N LYS A 28 -22.19 4.32 -4.49
CA LYS A 28 -21.43 5.25 -3.63
C LYS A 28 -20.07 4.68 -3.30
N LYS A 29 -19.04 5.56 -3.28
CA LYS A 29 -17.63 5.20 -3.17
C LYS A 29 -16.93 6.02 -2.09
N CYS A 30 -15.95 5.39 -1.44
CA CYS A 30 -15.03 6.06 -0.52
C CYS A 30 -13.60 5.56 -0.70
N ILE A 31 -12.67 6.32 -0.16
CA ILE A 31 -11.25 5.94 -0.03
C ILE A 31 -10.89 5.96 1.45
N LEU A 32 -10.18 4.93 1.92
CA LEU A 32 -9.56 4.90 3.24
C LEU A 32 -8.08 5.19 3.09
N LYS A 33 -7.63 6.24 3.76
CA LYS A 33 -6.22 6.61 3.91
C LYS A 33 -5.75 6.12 5.28
N PRO A 34 -4.75 5.22 5.36
CA PRO A 34 -4.18 4.85 6.65
C PRO A 34 -3.45 6.07 7.25
N GLU A 35 -3.77 6.41 8.48
CA GLU A 35 -3.00 7.41 9.22
C GLU A 35 -1.66 6.79 9.67
N THR A 36 -0.63 7.61 9.67
CA THR A 36 0.66 7.21 10.22
C THR A 36 0.53 7.27 11.75
N VAL A 37 0.57 6.13 12.41
CA VAL A 37 0.73 6.09 13.87
C VAL A 37 2.14 6.58 14.15
N ILE A 38 2.30 7.82 14.57
CA ILE A 38 3.53 8.30 15.19
C ILE A 38 3.58 7.58 16.53
N ARG A 39 4.46 6.60 16.66
CA ARG A 39 4.81 6.05 17.97
C ARG A 39 5.55 7.15 18.71
N GLU A 40 4.87 7.86 19.57
CA GLU A 40 5.54 8.58 20.65
C GLU A 40 6.08 7.51 21.62
N GLU A 41 7.37 7.25 21.52
CA GLU A 41 8.11 6.48 22.51
C GLU A 41 8.27 7.39 23.74
N ASN A 42 7.23 7.43 24.59
CA ASN A 42 7.40 7.79 26.00
C ASN A 42 6.16 7.47 26.83
N CYS A 43 6.44 6.68 27.86
CA CYS A 43 5.73 6.56 29.11
C CYS A 43 4.37 5.83 29.14
N GLY A 44 4.44 4.62 29.67
CA GLY A 44 3.50 3.83 30.43
C GLY A 44 2.12 4.41 30.71
N GLU A 45 1.19 4.13 29.84
CA GLU A 45 -0.24 3.91 30.11
C GLU A 45 -0.83 3.36 28.82
N ALA A 46 -1.71 2.36 28.94
CA ALA A 46 -2.30 1.67 27.81
C ALA A 46 -3.08 2.65 26.92
N ALA A 47 -2.42 3.19 25.91
CA ALA A 47 -3.08 3.96 24.87
C ALA A 47 -3.93 3.01 24.04
N GLU A 48 -5.24 3.15 24.09
CA GLU A 48 -6.17 2.54 23.18
C GLU A 48 -5.68 2.77 21.74
N LYS A 49 -5.44 1.70 21.01
CA LYS A 49 -5.13 1.73 19.58
C LYS A 49 -6.34 2.28 18.82
N LYS A 50 -6.47 3.58 18.73
CA LYS A 50 -7.26 4.17 17.65
C LYS A 50 -6.49 3.91 16.38
N SER A 51 -6.94 2.95 15.60
CA SER A 51 -6.46 2.72 14.24
C SER A 51 -6.79 4.00 13.44
N GLY A 52 -5.78 4.87 13.27
CA GLY A 52 -5.95 6.09 12.55
C GLY A 52 -6.18 5.81 11.07
N VAL A 53 -7.44 5.79 10.66
CA VAL A 53 -7.87 5.66 9.27
C VAL A 53 -8.71 6.87 8.93
N GLN A 54 -8.29 7.65 7.94
CA GLN A 54 -9.06 8.75 7.42
C GLN A 54 -9.97 8.25 6.29
N LEU A 55 -11.27 8.43 6.45
CA LEU A 55 -12.27 8.15 5.42
C LEU A 55 -12.43 9.37 4.52
N ILE A 56 -12.35 9.15 3.23
CA ILE A 56 -12.55 10.19 2.21
C ILE A 56 -13.69 9.73 1.29
N PRO A 57 -14.94 10.19 1.52
CA PRO A 57 -16.06 9.87 0.63
C PRO A 57 -15.87 10.54 -0.73
N GLU A 58 -16.43 9.98 -1.78
CA GLU A 58 -16.43 10.61 -3.10
C GLU A 58 -17.20 11.94 -3.08
N LYS A 59 -18.30 11.97 -2.32
CA LYS A 59 -19.08 13.17 -2.02
C LYS A 59 -19.15 13.39 -0.51
N THR A 60 -18.94 14.63 -0.07
CA THR A 60 -18.91 14.99 1.36
C THR A 60 -20.21 14.66 2.10
N GLU A 61 -21.34 14.76 1.42
CA GLU A 61 -22.66 14.42 1.96
C GLU A 61 -22.84 12.94 2.33
N ASP A 62 -21.98 12.07 1.79
CA ASP A 62 -22.02 10.63 2.04
C ASP A 62 -21.16 10.19 3.24
N ALA A 63 -20.49 11.10 3.93
CA ALA A 63 -19.55 10.76 5.02
C ALA A 63 -20.20 9.91 6.11
N SER A 64 -21.38 10.30 6.60
CA SER A 64 -22.10 9.61 7.68
C SER A 64 -22.51 8.17 7.32
N ILE A 65 -22.70 7.88 6.04
CA ILE A 65 -23.03 6.53 5.57
C ILE A 65 -21.82 5.61 5.80
N TRP A 66 -20.63 6.11 5.47
CA TRP A 66 -19.40 5.32 5.53
C TRP A 66 -18.89 5.10 6.95
N ASP A 67 -19.25 5.95 7.92
CA ASP A 67 -18.84 5.80 9.33
C ASP A 67 -19.30 4.46 9.90
N ASN A 68 -20.49 3.98 9.53
CA ASN A 68 -21.01 2.69 9.97
C ASN A 68 -20.23 1.49 9.39
N TYR A 69 -19.54 1.68 8.26
CA TYR A 69 -18.81 0.62 7.56
C TYR A 69 -17.29 0.72 7.75
N LEU A 70 -16.82 1.72 8.49
CA LEU A 70 -15.39 1.99 8.67
C LEU A 70 -14.63 0.78 9.22
N ASN A 71 -15.18 0.10 10.22
CA ASN A 71 -14.56 -1.07 10.83
C ASN A 71 -14.36 -2.20 9.81
N ILE A 72 -15.40 -2.54 9.05
CA ILE A 72 -15.36 -3.60 8.03
C ILE A 72 -14.35 -3.26 6.95
N LEU A 73 -14.34 -2.01 6.47
CA LEU A 73 -13.38 -1.55 5.48
C LEU A 73 -11.95 -1.60 6.01
N SER A 74 -11.72 -1.23 7.28
CA SER A 74 -10.39 -1.24 7.90
C SER A 74 -9.87 -2.65 8.13
N GLU A 75 -10.70 -3.58 8.57
CA GLU A 75 -10.35 -4.97 8.88
C GLU A 75 -10.13 -5.84 7.64
N THR A 76 -10.77 -5.50 6.52
CA THR A 76 -10.61 -6.25 5.26
C THR A 76 -9.17 -6.12 4.76
N LYS A 77 -8.45 -7.24 4.64
CA LYS A 77 -7.01 -7.27 4.31
C LYS A 77 -6.70 -7.58 2.85
N GLU A 78 -7.71 -7.88 2.07
CA GLU A 78 -7.59 -8.30 0.66
C GLU A 78 -8.74 -7.71 -0.17
N THR A 79 -8.57 -7.66 -1.48
CA THR A 79 -9.63 -7.24 -2.40
C THR A 79 -10.70 -8.31 -2.46
N LYS A 80 -11.91 -7.96 -2.02
CA LYS A 80 -13.05 -8.89 -2.02
C LYS A 80 -14.41 -8.18 -1.94
N VAL A 81 -15.45 -8.93 -2.22
CA VAL A 81 -16.82 -8.56 -1.85
C VAL A 81 -17.07 -9.02 -0.41
N THR A 82 -17.58 -8.13 0.42
CA THR A 82 -18.02 -8.41 1.79
C THR A 82 -19.47 -7.97 1.96
N GLU A 83 -20.14 -8.50 2.96
CA GLU A 83 -21.52 -8.14 3.31
C GLU A 83 -21.56 -7.49 4.68
N ALA A 84 -22.30 -6.41 4.80
CA ALA A 84 -22.54 -5.70 6.04
C ALA A 84 -23.90 -5.04 6.03
N ASP A 85 -24.67 -5.19 7.11
CA ASP A 85 -26.01 -4.65 7.27
C ASP A 85 -26.97 -4.98 6.11
N GLY A 86 -26.80 -6.19 5.53
CA GLY A 86 -27.61 -6.66 4.39
C GLY A 86 -27.23 -6.01 3.05
N HIS A 87 -26.11 -5.31 2.97
CA HIS A 87 -25.59 -4.70 1.75
C HIS A 87 -24.24 -5.30 1.37
N ARG A 88 -24.03 -5.48 0.06
CA ARG A 88 -22.75 -5.95 -0.47
C ARG A 88 -21.83 -4.75 -0.78
N LEU A 89 -20.61 -4.85 -0.29
CA LEU A 89 -19.55 -3.89 -0.55
C LEU A 89 -18.41 -4.57 -1.29
N PHE A 90 -17.92 -3.95 -2.36
CA PHE A 90 -16.65 -4.31 -2.96
C PHE A 90 -15.54 -3.48 -2.30
N VAL A 91 -14.62 -4.16 -1.66
CA VAL A 91 -13.47 -3.55 -1.01
C VAL A 91 -12.22 -3.89 -1.82
N GLU A 92 -11.49 -2.87 -2.27
CA GLU A 92 -10.20 -3.04 -2.94
C GLU A 92 -9.08 -2.60 -2.01
N ASP A 93 -8.07 -3.46 -1.86
CA ASP A 93 -6.87 -3.19 -1.08
C ASP A 93 -5.70 -2.91 -2.02
N TYR A 94 -5.36 -1.64 -2.19
CA TYR A 94 -4.24 -1.19 -3.01
C TYR A 94 -2.97 -1.12 -2.17
N ARG A 95 -1.90 -1.68 -2.68
CA ARG A 95 -0.57 -1.64 -2.04
C ARG A 95 0.47 -1.22 -3.06
N LYS A 96 1.43 -0.44 -2.60
CA LYS A 96 2.64 -0.16 -3.38
C LYS A 96 3.42 -1.46 -3.53
N ASN A 97 4.04 -1.68 -4.69
CA ASN A 97 4.89 -2.85 -4.91
C ASN A 97 5.95 -2.94 -3.81
N PRO A 98 6.15 -4.10 -3.21
CA PRO A 98 7.18 -4.28 -2.18
C PRO A 98 8.56 -3.98 -2.77
N ARG A 99 9.48 -3.51 -1.91
CA ARG A 99 10.85 -3.21 -2.32
C ARG A 99 11.77 -4.36 -1.96
N LEU A 100 12.62 -4.74 -2.91
CA LEU A 100 13.73 -5.68 -2.71
C LEU A 100 15.02 -4.90 -2.90
N VAL A 101 15.81 -4.77 -1.84
CA VAL A 101 17.15 -4.21 -1.91
C VAL A 101 18.15 -5.36 -1.83
N ILE A 102 19.02 -5.46 -2.83
CA ILE A 102 20.07 -6.49 -2.92
C ILE A 102 21.41 -5.79 -2.70
N PHE A 103 22.08 -6.15 -1.61
CA PHE A 103 23.43 -5.69 -1.30
C PHE A 103 24.44 -6.62 -1.94
N GLY A 104 25.25 -6.07 -2.84
CA GLY A 104 26.24 -6.80 -3.66
C GLY A 104 25.70 -7.15 -5.05
N GLY A 105 26.40 -6.69 -6.11
CA GLY A 105 26.08 -6.94 -7.52
C GLY A 105 26.72 -8.20 -8.12
N GLY A 106 27.02 -9.21 -7.28
CA GLY A 106 27.67 -10.46 -7.70
C GLY A 106 26.79 -11.39 -8.54
N HIS A 107 27.27 -12.61 -8.77
CA HIS A 107 26.61 -13.59 -9.64
C HIS A 107 25.24 -14.03 -9.12
N VAL A 108 25.05 -14.17 -7.79
CA VAL A 108 23.79 -14.58 -7.18
C VAL A 108 22.75 -13.47 -7.29
N SER A 109 23.18 -12.22 -7.29
CA SER A 109 22.28 -11.06 -7.33
C SER A 109 21.54 -10.93 -8.66
N GLN A 110 22.12 -11.37 -9.76
CA GLN A 110 21.47 -11.30 -11.08
C GLN A 110 20.20 -12.16 -11.15
N PRO A 111 20.23 -13.49 -10.88
CA PRO A 111 19.01 -14.27 -10.86
C PRO A 111 18.04 -13.84 -9.76
N THR A 112 18.54 -13.37 -8.60
CA THR A 112 17.69 -12.85 -7.52
C THR A 112 16.92 -11.61 -7.96
N ALA A 113 17.58 -10.68 -8.64
CA ALA A 113 16.94 -9.48 -9.20
C ALA A 113 15.85 -9.85 -10.22
N HIS A 114 16.16 -10.77 -11.14
CA HIS A 114 15.22 -11.26 -12.13
C HIS A 114 13.96 -11.88 -11.46
N LEU A 115 14.14 -12.78 -10.50
CA LEU A 115 13.04 -13.37 -9.74
C LEU A 115 12.25 -12.30 -8.98
N GLY A 116 12.92 -11.34 -8.37
CA GLY A 116 12.29 -10.20 -7.70
C GLY A 116 11.38 -9.42 -8.65
N LYS A 117 11.84 -9.15 -9.87
CA LYS A 117 11.02 -8.47 -10.89
C LYS A 117 9.82 -9.32 -11.33
N MET A 118 10.00 -10.62 -11.55
CA MET A 118 8.90 -11.53 -11.88
C MET A 118 7.81 -11.55 -10.79
N LEU A 119 8.20 -11.41 -9.54
CA LEU A 119 7.30 -11.36 -8.38
C LEU A 119 6.70 -9.96 -8.13
N GLY A 120 7.03 -8.97 -8.97
CA GLY A 120 6.47 -7.62 -8.89
C GLY A 120 7.16 -6.71 -7.87
N PHE A 121 8.37 -7.04 -7.41
CA PHE A 121 9.14 -6.16 -6.53
C PHE A 121 9.70 -4.95 -7.30
N HIS A 122 9.80 -3.82 -6.59
CA HIS A 122 10.70 -2.73 -7.00
C HIS A 122 12.11 -3.12 -6.56
N VAL A 123 12.98 -3.44 -7.52
CA VAL A 123 14.31 -3.99 -7.27
C VAL A 123 15.37 -2.90 -7.30
N THR A 124 16.12 -2.79 -6.20
CA THR A 124 17.28 -1.91 -6.06
C THR A 124 18.53 -2.79 -5.85
N ILE A 125 19.58 -2.54 -6.64
CA ILE A 125 20.90 -3.18 -6.46
C ILE A 125 21.86 -2.13 -5.92
N MET A 126 22.61 -2.49 -4.89
CA MET A 126 23.63 -1.64 -4.28
C MET A 126 24.95 -2.40 -4.18
N ASP A 127 26.08 -1.80 -4.58
CA ASP A 127 27.44 -2.36 -4.45
C ASP A 127 28.44 -1.20 -4.28
N ASP A 128 29.51 -1.45 -3.56
CA ASP A 128 30.65 -0.54 -3.35
C ASP A 128 31.64 -0.55 -4.53
N ARG A 129 31.37 -1.33 -5.55
CA ARG A 129 32.15 -1.43 -6.79
C ARG A 129 31.31 -1.03 -7.99
N GLU A 130 31.64 0.07 -8.62
CA GLU A 130 30.85 0.70 -9.69
C GLU A 130 30.52 -0.27 -10.84
N TYR A 131 31.49 -1.12 -11.27
CA TYR A 131 31.28 -2.03 -12.38
C TYR A 131 30.30 -3.19 -12.10
N PHE A 132 29.87 -3.36 -10.83
CA PHE A 132 28.84 -4.32 -10.45
C PHE A 132 27.42 -3.74 -10.50
N VAL A 133 27.24 -2.43 -10.54
CA VAL A 133 25.91 -1.75 -10.55
C VAL A 133 25.62 -1.12 -11.91
N THR A 134 25.68 -1.94 -12.97
CA THR A 134 25.44 -1.47 -14.34
C THR A 134 24.17 -2.03 -14.94
N LYS A 135 23.62 -1.31 -15.93
CA LYS A 135 22.42 -1.75 -16.65
C LYS A 135 22.63 -3.00 -17.48
N GLU A 136 23.87 -3.26 -17.93
CA GLU A 136 24.23 -4.48 -18.65
C GLU A 136 24.09 -5.71 -17.75
N ARG A 137 24.44 -5.57 -16.48
CA ARG A 137 24.35 -6.65 -15.49
C ARG A 137 22.94 -6.83 -14.93
N PHE A 138 22.22 -5.73 -14.77
CA PHE A 138 20.88 -5.69 -14.16
C PHE A 138 19.91 -4.87 -15.03
N PRO A 139 19.56 -5.36 -16.23
CA PRO A 139 18.72 -4.61 -17.18
C PRO A 139 17.32 -4.32 -16.61
N GLU A 140 16.80 -5.20 -15.76
CA GLU A 140 15.45 -5.12 -15.20
C GLU A 140 15.37 -4.37 -13.86
N ALA A 141 16.51 -4.06 -13.22
CA ALA A 141 16.50 -3.34 -11.94
C ALA A 141 15.90 -1.93 -12.11
N ASP A 142 15.06 -1.55 -11.16
CA ASP A 142 14.46 -0.22 -11.13
C ASP A 142 15.47 0.85 -10.70
N GLN A 143 16.39 0.47 -9.79
CA GLN A 143 17.40 1.37 -9.28
C GLN A 143 18.75 0.66 -9.13
N LEU A 144 19.81 1.37 -9.49
CA LEU A 144 21.20 0.96 -9.30
C LEU A 144 21.88 2.01 -8.44
N VAL A 145 22.53 1.59 -7.38
CA VAL A 145 23.16 2.48 -6.39
C VAL A 145 24.62 2.05 -6.21
N TYR A 146 25.55 2.94 -6.56
CA TYR A 146 26.94 2.82 -6.22
C TYR A 146 27.20 3.54 -4.89
N GLY A 147 27.79 2.88 -3.89
CA GLY A 147 28.08 3.46 -2.60
C GLY A 147 28.46 2.43 -1.54
N ASP A 148 29.02 2.90 -0.45
CA ASP A 148 29.37 2.08 0.71
C ASP A 148 28.10 1.63 1.47
N PHE A 149 28.20 0.49 2.17
CA PHE A 149 27.13 -0.11 2.96
C PHE A 149 27.12 0.44 4.38
#